data_6339cd523d7c8402c63fc36adee9e0f3
#
_entry.id   6339cd523d7c8402c63fc36adee9e0f3
#
_cell.length_a   1.000
_cell.length_b   1.000
_cell.length_c   1.000
_cell.angle_alpha   90.00
_cell.angle_beta   90.00
_cell.angle_gamma   90.00
#
_symmetry.space_group_name_H-M   'P 1'
#
loop_
_entity.id
_entity.type
_entity.pdbx_description
1 polymer ?
#
loop_
_entity_poly.entity_id
_entity_poly.type
_entity_poly.pdbx_seq_one_letter_code
_entity_poly.pdbx_strand_id
1 'polypeptide(L)'
;ATLYIGTVLLLLPMKMPYREESTAKDASPLSNLMEGMNYIFKKRVMFRLMLLNFVRTGVFAPLLLLLPAYTSEVLNAGPGIGTAMMVSMGIGGVTASFIMSSWGFFVRKGLVSLITLCTGSMVFTVLGLSSWVALSVGIMIIMGLSQSHFIVSNQTLVQKVVPDTLRGRVSSVWHYEQGLIPIFSLVIGLTAGLIGMGRAMTIYGAIAVLLGVMYLLIFKDIRELD
;
A
#
# COMPACT_ATOMS: atom_id res chain seq x y z
N ALA A 1 -21.97 -6.59 10.99
CA ALA A 1 -22.77 -7.68 10.44
C ALA A 1 -23.83 -7.20 9.47
N THR A 2 -24.66 -6.20 9.79
CA THR A 2 -25.78 -5.70 8.97
C THR A 2 -25.35 -5.16 7.59
N LEU A 3 -24.22 -4.44 7.50
CA LEU A 3 -23.69 -3.93 6.22
C LEU A 3 -23.30 -5.07 5.25
N TYR A 4 -22.73 -6.16 5.76
CA TYR A 4 -22.40 -7.32 4.92
C TYR A 4 -23.64 -8.02 4.36
N ILE A 5 -24.70 -8.14 5.14
CA ILE A 5 -25.99 -8.67 4.67
C ILE A 5 -26.55 -7.79 3.54
N GLY A 6 -26.51 -6.47 3.70
CA GLY A 6 -26.91 -5.53 2.65
C GLY A 6 -26.10 -5.71 1.36
N THR A 7 -24.78 -5.87 1.47
CA THR A 7 -23.91 -6.11 0.31
C THR A 7 -24.26 -7.43 -0.40
N VAL A 8 -24.47 -8.51 0.35
CA VAL A 8 -24.87 -9.81 -0.21
C VAL A 8 -26.22 -9.71 -0.95
N LEU A 9 -27.22 -9.04 -0.34
CA LEU A 9 -28.54 -8.85 -0.96
C LEU A 9 -28.46 -8.03 -2.26
N LEU A 10 -27.57 -7.03 -2.34
CA LEU A 10 -27.35 -6.24 -3.56
C LEU A 10 -26.62 -7.03 -4.66
N LEU A 11 -25.82 -8.03 -4.30
CA LEU A 11 -25.09 -8.86 -5.27
C LEU A 11 -25.94 -10.01 -5.82
N LEU A 12 -26.96 -10.49 -5.09
CA LEU A 12 -27.82 -11.60 -5.51
C LEU A 12 -28.53 -11.39 -6.88
N PRO A 13 -29.05 -10.19 -7.24
CA PRO A 13 -29.69 -9.97 -8.53
C PRO A 13 -28.71 -9.70 -9.67
N MET A 14 -27.40 -9.59 -9.41
CA MET A 14 -26.41 -9.32 -10.45
C MET A 14 -26.16 -10.58 -11.29
N LYS A 15 -26.79 -10.65 -12.47
CA LYS A 15 -26.46 -11.63 -13.50
C LYS A 15 -25.13 -11.22 -14.13
N MET A 16 -24.04 -11.78 -13.68
CA MET A 16 -22.77 -11.67 -14.43
C MET A 16 -22.82 -12.64 -15.61
N PRO A 17 -22.63 -12.17 -16.86
CA PRO A 17 -22.37 -13.09 -17.95
C PRO A 17 -21.09 -13.86 -17.59
N TYR A 18 -21.28 -15.14 -17.23
CA TYR A 18 -20.18 -16.04 -16.96
C TYR A 18 -19.36 -16.14 -18.24
N ARG A 19 -18.20 -15.50 -18.27
CA ARG A 19 -17.28 -15.62 -19.40
C ARG A 19 -16.69 -17.01 -19.35
N GLU A 20 -16.93 -17.78 -20.43
CA GLU A 20 -16.51 -19.17 -20.58
C GLU A 20 -15.11 -19.44 -20.01
N GLU A 21 -15.02 -20.61 -19.43
CA GLU A 21 -13.91 -21.26 -18.78
C GLU A 21 -12.55 -20.90 -19.39
N SER A 22 -11.72 -20.23 -18.59
CA SER A 22 -10.30 -20.25 -18.89
C SER A 22 -9.84 -21.71 -18.82
N THR A 23 -9.09 -22.16 -19.80
CA THR A 23 -8.47 -23.50 -19.91
C THR A 23 -7.54 -23.87 -18.75
N ALA A 24 -7.71 -23.21 -17.60
CA ALA A 24 -6.91 -23.36 -16.38
C ALA A 24 -7.42 -24.45 -15.42
N LYS A 25 -8.29 -25.37 -15.89
CA LYS A 25 -8.88 -26.41 -15.03
C LYS A 25 -7.86 -27.39 -14.44
N ASP A 26 -6.67 -27.54 -15.03
CA ASP A 26 -5.67 -28.53 -14.62
C ASP A 26 -4.38 -27.98 -13.98
N ALA A 27 -4.24 -26.67 -13.86
CA ALA A 27 -3.02 -26.11 -13.28
C ALA A 27 -3.13 -26.00 -11.74
N SER A 28 -2.15 -26.56 -11.03
CA SER A 28 -2.09 -26.45 -9.57
C SER A 28 -2.00 -24.98 -9.14
N PRO A 29 -2.52 -24.62 -7.94
CA PRO A 29 -2.42 -23.24 -7.43
C PRO A 29 -0.98 -22.70 -7.42
N LEU A 30 -0.01 -23.57 -7.18
CA LEU A 30 1.42 -23.23 -7.20
C LEU A 30 1.91 -22.92 -8.62
N SER A 31 1.47 -23.68 -9.61
CA SER A 31 1.80 -23.43 -11.03
C SER A 31 1.27 -22.07 -11.49
N ASN A 32 0.03 -21.71 -11.12
CA ASN A 32 -0.56 -20.42 -11.42
C ASN A 32 0.21 -19.26 -10.77
N LEU A 33 0.66 -19.43 -9.51
CA LEU A 33 1.48 -18.47 -8.82
C LEU A 33 2.84 -18.29 -9.53
N MET A 34 3.50 -19.38 -9.88
CA MET A 34 4.78 -19.35 -10.57
C MET A 34 4.70 -18.67 -11.94
N GLU A 35 3.60 -18.90 -12.67
CA GLU A 35 3.38 -18.26 -13.96
C GLU A 35 3.19 -16.74 -13.81
N GLY A 36 2.42 -16.29 -12.79
CA GLY A 36 2.29 -14.89 -12.44
C GLY A 36 3.62 -14.25 -12.07
N MET A 37 4.42 -14.92 -11.23
CA MET A 37 5.77 -14.48 -10.87
C MET A 37 6.70 -14.40 -12.09
N ASN A 38 6.71 -15.41 -12.94
CA ASN A 38 7.54 -15.44 -14.14
C ASN A 38 7.20 -14.28 -15.10
N TYR A 39 5.90 -13.98 -15.26
CA TYR A 39 5.46 -12.83 -16.03
C TYR A 39 5.97 -11.51 -15.43
N ILE A 40 5.88 -11.34 -14.10
CA ILE A 40 6.36 -10.16 -13.38
C ILE A 40 7.86 -9.98 -13.63
N PHE A 41 8.67 -11.02 -13.47
CA PHE A 41 10.12 -10.93 -13.65
C PHE A 41 10.54 -10.68 -15.11
N LYS A 42 9.80 -11.19 -16.09
CA LYS A 42 10.09 -10.97 -17.52
C LYS A 42 9.73 -9.57 -18.01
N LYS A 43 8.74 -8.92 -17.42
CA LYS A 43 8.27 -7.58 -17.81
C LYS A 43 8.85 -6.51 -16.90
N ARG A 44 9.85 -5.75 -17.39
CA ARG A 44 10.55 -4.70 -16.61
C ARG A 44 9.60 -3.72 -15.91
N VAL A 45 8.57 -3.24 -16.60
CA VAL A 45 7.59 -2.31 -16.03
C VAL A 45 6.81 -2.97 -14.90
N MET A 46 6.37 -4.22 -15.09
CA MET A 46 5.63 -4.97 -14.08
C MET A 46 6.49 -5.23 -12.84
N PHE A 47 7.73 -5.66 -13.03
CA PHE A 47 8.68 -5.87 -11.93
C PHE A 47 8.88 -4.59 -11.11
N ARG A 48 9.03 -3.44 -11.77
CA ARG A 48 9.19 -2.14 -11.10
C ARG A 48 7.94 -1.72 -10.33
N LEU A 49 6.73 -1.91 -10.88
CA LEU A 49 5.47 -1.63 -10.17
C LEU A 49 5.30 -2.52 -8.93
N MET A 50 5.67 -3.80 -9.03
CA MET A 50 5.64 -4.72 -7.89
C MET A 50 6.68 -4.35 -6.83
N LEU A 51 7.87 -3.93 -7.23
CA LEU A 51 8.91 -3.50 -6.30
C LEU A 51 8.51 -2.20 -5.56
N LEU A 52 7.83 -1.26 -6.24
CA LEU A 52 7.25 -0.08 -5.58
C LEU A 52 6.21 -0.49 -4.52
N ASN A 53 5.35 -1.45 -4.86
CA ASN A 53 4.37 -1.96 -3.90
C ASN A 53 5.06 -2.65 -2.71
N PHE A 54 6.13 -3.40 -2.96
CA PHE A 54 6.93 -4.04 -1.91
C PHE A 54 7.55 -3.01 -0.94
N VAL A 55 8.10 -1.89 -1.44
CA VAL A 55 8.60 -0.80 -0.59
C VAL A 55 7.47 -0.22 0.27
N ARG A 56 6.30 0.03 -0.31
CA ARG A 56 5.12 0.48 0.42
C ARG A 56 4.70 -0.52 1.51
N THR A 57 4.60 -1.78 1.16
CA THR A 57 4.20 -2.85 2.09
C THR A 57 5.21 -3.02 3.22
N GLY A 58 6.49 -2.82 2.94
CA GLY A 58 7.55 -2.89 3.95
C GLY A 58 7.56 -1.75 4.95
N VAL A 59 6.99 -0.60 4.61
CA VAL A 59 7.06 0.61 5.47
C VAL A 59 5.69 1.07 5.97
N PHE A 60 4.70 1.23 5.08
CA PHE A 60 3.41 1.82 5.49
C PHE A 60 2.49 0.83 6.19
N ALA A 61 2.43 -0.40 5.68
CA ALA A 61 1.50 -1.39 6.20
C ALA A 61 1.84 -1.82 7.64
N PRO A 62 3.11 -1.98 8.04
CA PRO A 62 3.49 -2.26 9.41
C PRO A 62 3.06 -1.20 10.42
N LEU A 63 2.88 0.06 9.99
CA LEU A 63 2.51 1.16 10.88
C LEU A 63 1.28 0.83 11.74
N LEU A 64 0.24 0.21 11.15
CA LEU A 64 -0.98 -0.13 11.87
C LEU A 64 -0.73 -1.15 12.98
N LEU A 65 0.16 -2.12 12.76
CA LEU A 65 0.53 -3.13 13.75
C LEU A 65 1.45 -2.56 14.83
N LEU A 66 2.29 -1.59 14.47
CA LEU A 66 3.24 -0.94 15.37
C LEU A 66 2.63 0.27 16.11
N LEU A 67 1.42 0.70 15.73
CA LEU A 67 0.78 1.88 16.28
C LEU A 67 0.62 1.87 17.81
N PRO A 68 0.23 0.73 18.45
CA PRO A 68 0.18 0.67 19.91
C PRO A 68 1.54 0.91 20.57
N ALA A 69 2.61 0.31 20.04
CA ALA A 69 3.97 0.52 20.55
C ALA A 69 4.44 1.97 20.32
N TYR A 70 4.16 2.54 19.14
CA TYR A 70 4.47 3.93 18.84
C TYR A 70 3.78 4.90 19.81
N THR A 71 2.49 4.71 20.07
CA THR A 71 1.74 5.60 20.98
C THR A 71 2.20 5.49 22.43
N SER A 72 2.55 4.30 22.90
CA SER A 72 3.04 4.12 24.27
C SER A 72 4.50 4.54 24.46
N GLU A 73 5.39 4.19 23.55
CA GLU A 73 6.83 4.37 23.72
C GLU A 73 7.33 5.74 23.24
N VAL A 74 6.75 6.28 22.17
CA VAL A 74 7.23 7.53 21.55
C VAL A 74 6.38 8.73 22.01
N LEU A 75 5.06 8.56 21.99
CA LEU A 75 4.15 9.64 22.38
C LEU A 75 3.86 9.67 23.89
N ASN A 76 4.22 8.63 24.64
CA ASN A 76 3.86 8.44 26.06
C ASN A 76 2.35 8.65 26.29
N ALA A 77 1.53 8.15 25.40
CA ALA A 77 0.09 8.38 25.33
C ALA A 77 -0.71 7.10 25.44
N GLY A 78 -1.95 7.21 25.89
CA GLY A 78 -2.85 6.07 26.02
C GLY A 78 -3.43 5.59 24.68
N PRO A 79 -4.14 4.43 24.68
CA PRO A 79 -4.66 3.79 23.47
C PRO A 79 -5.66 4.65 22.70
N GLY A 80 -6.31 5.63 23.34
CA GLY A 80 -7.20 6.59 22.68
C GLY A 80 -6.51 7.42 21.59
N ILE A 81 -5.21 7.73 21.76
CA ILE A 81 -4.44 8.46 20.75
C ILE A 81 -4.19 7.57 19.52
N GLY A 82 -3.90 6.29 19.70
CA GLY A 82 -3.80 5.34 18.60
C GLY A 82 -5.09 5.26 17.78
N THR A 83 -6.24 5.24 18.45
CA THR A 83 -7.56 5.30 17.80
C THR A 83 -7.75 6.61 17.04
N ALA A 84 -7.42 7.75 17.63
CA ALA A 84 -7.49 9.05 16.95
C ALA A 84 -6.60 9.09 15.69
N MET A 85 -5.40 8.52 15.75
CA MET A 85 -4.50 8.39 14.59
C MET A 85 -5.09 7.51 13.49
N MET A 86 -5.72 6.38 13.84
CA MET A 86 -6.43 5.54 12.86
C MET A 86 -7.60 6.27 12.20
N VAL A 87 -8.39 7.02 12.97
CA VAL A 87 -9.49 7.84 12.44
C VAL A 87 -8.95 8.90 11.50
N SER A 88 -7.89 9.62 11.87
CA SER A 88 -7.23 10.62 11.03
C SER A 88 -6.74 10.01 9.71
N MET A 89 -6.14 8.84 9.76
CA MET A 89 -5.72 8.09 8.56
C MET A 89 -6.93 7.72 7.69
N GLY A 90 -8.05 7.31 8.29
CA GLY A 90 -9.31 7.04 7.59
C GLY A 90 -9.87 8.27 6.89
N ILE A 91 -9.86 9.43 7.55
CA ILE A 91 -10.26 10.72 6.95
C ILE A 91 -9.40 11.01 5.71
N GLY A 92 -8.08 10.83 5.81
CA GLY A 92 -7.18 10.98 4.67
C GLY A 92 -7.52 10.04 3.51
N GLY A 93 -7.85 8.78 3.80
CA GLY A 93 -8.25 7.80 2.79
C GLY A 93 -9.55 8.15 2.08
N VAL A 94 -10.56 8.62 2.82
CA VAL A 94 -11.82 9.11 2.25
C VAL A 94 -11.58 10.33 1.37
N THR A 95 -10.80 11.30 1.85
CA THR A 95 -10.42 12.50 1.07
C THR A 95 -9.71 12.11 -0.23
N ALA A 96 -8.79 11.14 -0.19
CA ALA A 96 -8.13 10.62 -1.38
C ALA A 96 -9.13 10.08 -2.40
N SER A 97 -10.14 9.34 -1.95
CA SER A 97 -11.17 8.75 -2.82
C SER A 97 -11.99 9.84 -3.53
N PHE A 98 -12.35 10.92 -2.83
CA PHE A 98 -13.02 12.07 -3.43
C PHE A 98 -12.16 12.79 -4.47
N ILE A 99 -10.89 13.04 -4.17
CA ILE A 99 -9.95 13.67 -5.10
C ILE A 99 -9.81 12.80 -6.37
N MET A 100 -9.65 11.49 -6.21
CA MET A 100 -9.48 10.59 -7.34
C MET A 100 -10.74 10.46 -8.20
N SER A 101 -11.93 10.51 -7.61
CA SER A 101 -13.18 10.47 -8.37
C SER A 101 -13.40 11.75 -9.20
N SER A 102 -12.90 12.89 -8.71
CA SER A 102 -13.08 14.19 -9.36
C SER A 102 -12.01 14.47 -10.42
N TRP A 103 -10.74 14.13 -10.15
CA TRP A 103 -9.61 14.51 -10.98
C TRP A 103 -8.77 13.33 -11.48
N GLY A 104 -9.09 12.11 -11.08
CA GLY A 104 -8.28 10.91 -11.37
C GLY A 104 -8.14 10.56 -12.86
N PHE A 105 -8.99 11.11 -13.73
CA PHE A 105 -8.91 10.91 -15.19
C PHE A 105 -7.75 11.65 -15.85
N PHE A 106 -7.29 12.76 -15.27
CA PHE A 106 -6.33 13.68 -15.90
C PHE A 106 -4.89 13.51 -15.39
N VAL A 107 -4.64 12.62 -14.44
CA VAL A 107 -3.33 12.57 -13.76
C VAL A 107 -2.56 11.32 -14.17
N ARG A 108 -1.27 11.47 -14.46
CA ARG A 108 -0.32 10.37 -14.70
C ARG A 108 -0.21 9.49 -13.45
N LYS A 109 -0.83 8.32 -13.49
CA LYS A 109 -0.94 7.42 -12.34
C LYS A 109 0.42 6.93 -11.83
N GLY A 110 1.39 6.76 -12.74
CA GLY A 110 2.76 6.42 -12.37
C GLY A 110 3.44 7.50 -11.53
N LEU A 111 3.31 8.76 -11.94
CA LEU A 111 3.86 9.89 -11.19
C LEU A 111 3.18 10.03 -9.82
N VAL A 112 1.85 9.89 -9.77
CA VAL A 112 1.09 9.92 -8.51
C VAL A 112 1.57 8.82 -7.55
N SER A 113 1.76 7.59 -8.04
CA SER A 113 2.26 6.49 -7.21
C SER A 113 3.63 6.82 -6.59
N LEU A 114 4.54 7.41 -7.38
CA LEU A 114 5.87 7.78 -6.90
C LEU A 114 5.83 8.92 -5.88
N ILE A 115 5.09 9.99 -6.16
CA ILE A 115 4.94 11.13 -5.24
C ILE A 115 4.31 10.68 -3.93
N THR A 116 3.25 9.90 -3.99
CA THR A 116 2.54 9.43 -2.79
C THR A 116 3.37 8.43 -1.99
N LEU A 117 4.21 7.61 -2.64
CA LEU A 117 5.19 6.79 -1.94
C LEU A 117 6.19 7.66 -1.16
N CYS A 118 6.78 8.66 -1.81
CA CYS A 118 7.72 9.59 -1.15
C CYS A 118 7.05 10.34 0.00
N THR A 119 5.85 10.90 -0.22
CA THR A 119 5.11 11.65 0.80
C THR A 119 4.78 10.78 2.00
N GLY A 120 4.24 9.58 1.80
CA GLY A 120 3.93 8.67 2.89
C GLY A 120 5.17 8.19 3.64
N SER A 121 6.28 7.93 2.93
CA SER A 121 7.56 7.57 3.56
C SER A 121 8.12 8.74 4.40
N MET A 122 7.96 9.97 3.91
CA MET A 122 8.35 11.17 4.66
C MET A 122 7.50 11.33 5.93
N VAL A 123 6.19 11.12 5.83
CA VAL A 123 5.30 11.11 7.01
C VAL A 123 5.74 10.05 8.02
N PHE A 124 6.07 8.85 7.57
CA PHE A 124 6.56 7.78 8.45
C PHE A 124 7.86 8.18 9.15
N THR A 125 8.77 8.83 8.44
CA THR A 125 10.02 9.37 9.00
C THR A 125 9.74 10.45 10.06
N VAL A 126 8.85 11.39 9.77
CA VAL A 126 8.48 12.48 10.68
C VAL A 126 7.80 11.94 11.94
N LEU A 127 6.95 10.92 11.81
CA LEU A 127 6.37 10.22 12.97
C LEU A 127 7.46 9.66 13.89
N GLY A 128 8.51 9.05 13.32
CA GLY A 128 9.62 8.52 14.11
C GLY A 128 10.42 9.60 14.85
N LEU A 129 10.46 10.82 14.33
CA LEU A 129 11.17 11.96 14.93
C LEU A 129 10.32 12.76 15.91
N SER A 130 8.99 12.65 15.84
CA SER A 130 8.07 13.49 16.61
C SER A 130 7.57 12.78 17.86
N SER A 131 7.68 13.46 19.00
CA SER A 131 6.99 13.10 20.25
C SER A 131 5.72 13.95 20.49
N TRP A 132 5.35 14.82 19.56
CA TRP A 132 4.21 15.72 19.71
C TRP A 132 2.92 15.07 19.20
N VAL A 133 2.00 14.75 20.12
CA VAL A 133 0.74 14.03 19.85
C VAL A 133 -0.11 14.73 18.79
N ALA A 134 -0.30 16.05 18.89
CA ALA A 134 -1.15 16.78 17.95
C ALA A 134 -0.61 16.73 16.51
N LEU A 135 0.72 16.84 16.34
CA LEU A 135 1.37 16.69 15.04
C LEU A 135 1.19 15.26 14.52
N SER A 136 1.45 14.25 15.36
CA SER A 136 1.33 12.85 14.96
C SER A 136 -0.08 12.49 14.50
N VAL A 137 -1.11 12.94 15.21
CA VAL A 137 -2.51 12.74 14.81
C VAL A 137 -2.82 13.49 13.51
N GLY A 138 -2.38 14.74 13.36
CA GLY A 138 -2.64 15.56 12.16
C GLY A 138 -2.00 15.00 10.89
N ILE A 139 -0.73 14.60 10.94
CA ILE A 139 -0.02 14.09 9.76
C ILE A 139 -0.49 12.71 9.32
N MET A 140 -1.21 11.95 10.17
CA MET A 140 -1.85 10.69 9.78
C MET A 140 -2.91 10.88 8.69
N ILE A 141 -3.50 12.06 8.55
CA ILE A 141 -4.38 12.39 7.42
C ILE A 141 -3.59 12.31 6.11
N ILE A 142 -2.39 12.89 6.08
CA ILE A 142 -1.50 12.85 4.90
C ILE A 142 -1.06 11.41 4.62
N MET A 143 -0.82 10.62 5.67
CA MET A 143 -0.50 9.20 5.52
C MET A 143 -1.63 8.43 4.85
N GLY A 144 -2.87 8.60 5.31
CA GLY A 144 -4.05 7.95 4.74
C GLY A 144 -4.30 8.36 3.29
N LEU A 145 -4.15 9.66 3.00
CA LEU A 145 -4.26 10.21 1.66
C LEU A 145 -3.21 9.59 0.73
N SER A 146 -1.94 9.58 1.15
CA SER A 146 -0.84 9.02 0.37
C SER A 146 -1.00 7.52 0.12
N GLN A 147 -1.39 6.76 1.13
CA GLN A 147 -1.59 5.32 1.04
C GLN A 147 -2.72 4.96 0.06
N SER A 148 -3.86 5.63 0.16
CA SER A 148 -5.02 5.37 -0.71
C SER A 148 -4.72 5.71 -2.16
N HIS A 149 -4.12 6.89 -2.41
CA HIS A 149 -3.69 7.27 -3.77
C HIS A 149 -2.69 6.28 -4.36
N PHE A 150 -1.69 5.85 -3.57
CA PHE A 150 -0.71 4.87 -4.02
C PHE A 150 -1.37 3.56 -4.44
N ILE A 151 -2.21 2.98 -3.54
CA ILE A 151 -2.86 1.69 -3.79
C ILE A 151 -3.68 1.74 -5.07
N VAL A 152 -4.57 2.73 -5.20
CA VAL A 152 -5.46 2.82 -6.37
C VAL A 152 -4.67 3.08 -7.65
N SER A 153 -3.71 4.00 -7.63
CA SER A 153 -2.90 4.32 -8.81
C SER A 153 -2.06 3.14 -9.26
N ASN A 154 -1.32 2.51 -8.34
CA ASN A 154 -0.45 1.37 -8.66
C ASN A 154 -1.26 0.15 -9.10
N GLN A 155 -2.37 -0.17 -8.42
CA GLN A 155 -3.25 -1.28 -8.81
C GLN A 155 -3.87 -1.07 -10.19
N THR A 156 -4.28 0.16 -10.52
CA THR A 156 -4.79 0.50 -11.85
C THR A 156 -3.72 0.28 -12.92
N LEU A 157 -2.48 0.71 -12.68
CA LEU A 157 -1.37 0.51 -13.61
C LEU A 157 -1.06 -0.98 -13.80
N VAL A 158 -1.02 -1.75 -12.72
CA VAL A 158 -0.83 -3.21 -12.79
C VAL A 158 -1.91 -3.85 -13.66
N GLN A 159 -3.18 -3.50 -13.45
CA GLN A 159 -4.29 -4.04 -14.23
C GLN A 159 -4.27 -3.63 -15.71
N LYS A 160 -3.76 -2.43 -16.04
CA LYS A 160 -3.62 -1.98 -17.42
C LYS A 160 -2.47 -2.70 -18.18
N VAL A 161 -1.38 -3.00 -17.48
CA VAL A 161 -0.18 -3.61 -18.09
C VAL A 161 -0.34 -5.12 -18.24
N VAL A 162 -1.15 -5.76 -17.41
CA VAL A 162 -1.34 -7.21 -17.40
C VAL A 162 -2.39 -7.64 -18.43
N PRO A 163 -2.08 -8.61 -19.32
CA PRO A 163 -3.08 -9.23 -20.20
C PRO A 163 -4.22 -9.89 -19.40
N ASP A 164 -5.43 -9.88 -19.95
CA ASP A 164 -6.62 -10.42 -19.28
C ASP A 164 -6.45 -11.88 -18.84
N THR A 165 -5.73 -12.68 -19.61
CA THR A 165 -5.44 -14.11 -19.33
C THR A 165 -4.57 -14.33 -18.09
N LEU A 166 -3.75 -13.36 -17.70
CA LEU A 166 -2.83 -13.44 -16.56
C LEU A 166 -3.27 -12.56 -15.37
N ARG A 167 -4.35 -11.78 -15.53
CA ARG A 167 -4.79 -10.82 -14.52
C ARG A 167 -5.04 -11.45 -13.15
N GLY A 168 -5.72 -12.59 -13.10
CA GLY A 168 -5.95 -13.32 -11.84
C GLY A 168 -4.66 -13.82 -11.19
N ARG A 169 -3.72 -14.35 -11.99
CA ARG A 169 -2.44 -14.88 -11.51
C ARG A 169 -1.52 -13.78 -10.96
N VAL A 170 -1.45 -12.64 -11.64
CA VAL A 170 -0.67 -11.48 -11.16
C VAL A 170 -1.33 -10.84 -9.94
N SER A 171 -2.66 -10.75 -9.90
CA SER A 171 -3.39 -10.25 -8.71
C SER A 171 -3.17 -11.15 -7.50
N SER A 172 -3.04 -12.46 -7.67
CA SER A 172 -2.70 -13.37 -6.57
C SER A 172 -1.33 -13.03 -5.98
N VAL A 173 -0.31 -12.79 -6.81
CA VAL A 173 1.02 -12.37 -6.33
C VAL A 173 0.94 -11.07 -5.53
N TRP A 174 0.15 -10.10 -6.01
CA TRP A 174 -0.11 -8.85 -5.30
C TRP A 174 -0.70 -9.08 -3.90
N HIS A 175 -1.67 -9.97 -3.77
CA HIS A 175 -2.29 -10.27 -2.48
C HIS A 175 -1.38 -11.07 -1.55
N TYR A 176 -0.55 -11.98 -2.07
CA TYR A 176 0.45 -12.70 -1.28
C TYR A 176 1.49 -11.77 -0.65
N GLU A 177 1.85 -10.68 -1.34
CA GLU A 177 2.75 -9.68 -0.79
C GLU A 177 2.23 -9.07 0.53
N GLN A 178 0.92 -8.90 0.67
CA GLN A 178 0.31 -8.40 1.91
C GLN A 178 0.53 -9.37 3.09
N GLY A 179 0.70 -10.64 2.83
CA GLY A 179 1.08 -11.64 3.84
C GLY A 179 2.47 -11.41 4.45
N LEU A 180 3.30 -10.57 3.84
CA LEU A 180 4.62 -10.18 4.36
C LEU A 180 4.55 -9.06 5.41
N ILE A 181 3.40 -8.40 5.58
CA ILE A 181 3.22 -7.29 6.53
C ILE A 181 3.63 -7.69 7.96
N PRO A 182 3.22 -8.85 8.52
CA PRO A 182 3.67 -9.26 9.85
C PRO A 182 5.18 -9.46 9.94
N ILE A 183 5.81 -9.94 8.87
CA ILE A 183 7.27 -10.15 8.82
C ILE A 183 8.00 -8.79 8.87
N PHE A 184 7.56 -7.83 8.06
CA PHE A 184 8.12 -6.46 8.11
C PHE A 184 7.88 -5.80 9.46
N SER A 185 6.68 -5.98 10.05
CA SER A 185 6.38 -5.47 11.39
C SER A 185 7.30 -6.08 12.45
N LEU A 186 7.56 -7.38 12.35
CA LEU A 186 8.50 -8.07 13.24
C LEU A 186 9.93 -7.52 13.10
N VAL A 187 10.41 -7.35 11.88
CA VAL A 187 11.76 -6.80 11.62
C VAL A 187 11.88 -5.38 12.17
N ILE A 188 10.90 -4.51 11.93
CA ILE A 188 10.89 -3.15 12.49
C ILE A 188 10.78 -3.20 14.01
N GLY A 189 9.92 -4.06 14.56
CA GLY A 189 9.75 -4.23 16.01
C GLY A 189 11.00 -4.72 16.72
N LEU A 190 11.70 -5.73 16.15
CA LEU A 190 13.00 -6.19 16.66
C LEU A 190 14.06 -5.08 16.64
N THR A 191 14.12 -4.34 15.54
CA THR A 191 15.01 -3.18 15.44
C THR A 191 14.64 -2.11 16.48
N ALA A 192 13.34 -1.86 16.67
CA ALA A 192 12.84 -0.93 17.69
C ALA A 192 13.23 -1.36 19.12
N GLY A 193 13.23 -2.66 19.41
CA GLY A 193 13.70 -3.19 20.68
C GLY A 193 15.19 -2.90 20.97
N LEU A 194 16.01 -2.75 19.92
CA LEU A 194 17.44 -2.45 20.04
C LEU A 194 17.76 -0.96 20.12
N ILE A 195 17.08 -0.13 19.31
CA ILE A 195 17.44 1.30 19.14
C ILE A 195 16.31 2.26 19.52
N GLY A 196 15.14 1.74 19.90
CA GLY A 196 13.93 2.51 20.22
C GLY A 196 13.01 2.68 19.00
N MET A 197 11.68 2.71 19.25
CA MET A 197 10.64 2.75 18.20
C MET A 197 10.79 3.96 17.28
N GLY A 198 10.99 5.16 17.83
CA GLY A 198 11.13 6.38 17.03
C GLY A 198 12.30 6.32 16.05
N ARG A 199 13.48 5.87 16.52
CA ARG A 199 14.67 5.73 15.67
C ARG A 199 14.48 4.67 14.58
N ALA A 200 13.89 3.53 14.92
CA ALA A 200 13.59 2.48 13.94
C ALA A 200 12.67 3.02 12.83
N MET A 201 11.55 3.66 13.19
CA MET A 201 10.65 4.26 12.22
C MET A 201 11.35 5.30 11.34
N THR A 202 12.18 6.16 11.92
CA THR A 202 12.96 7.16 11.18
C THR A 202 13.88 6.53 10.15
N ILE A 203 14.62 5.48 10.52
CA ILE A 203 15.56 4.80 9.62
C ILE A 203 14.82 4.13 8.46
N TYR A 204 13.79 3.33 8.75
CA TYR A 204 13.03 2.65 7.70
C TYR A 204 12.28 3.63 6.79
N GLY A 205 11.73 4.70 7.36
CA GLY A 205 11.10 5.78 6.60
C GLY A 205 12.09 6.50 5.69
N ALA A 206 13.28 6.86 6.19
CA ALA A 206 14.32 7.51 5.41
C ALA A 206 14.82 6.62 4.26
N ILE A 207 15.02 5.32 4.50
CA ILE A 207 15.36 4.35 3.45
C ILE A 207 14.27 4.34 2.37
N ALA A 208 13.00 4.32 2.75
CA ALA A 208 11.90 4.32 1.79
C ALA A 208 11.79 5.64 1.01
N VAL A 209 12.07 6.80 1.65
CA VAL A 209 12.17 8.09 0.94
C VAL A 209 13.28 8.05 -0.10
N LEU A 210 14.47 7.58 0.28
CA LEU A 210 15.60 7.45 -0.64
C LEU A 210 15.27 6.53 -1.82
N LEU A 211 14.67 5.38 -1.57
CA LEU A 211 14.22 4.47 -2.62
C LEU A 211 13.16 5.13 -3.51
N GLY A 212 12.16 5.80 -2.93
CA GLY A 212 11.11 6.50 -3.69
C GLY A 212 11.68 7.60 -4.58
N VAL A 213 12.59 8.42 -4.07
CA VAL A 213 13.28 9.47 -4.83
C VAL A 213 14.16 8.87 -5.92
N MET A 214 14.91 7.82 -5.63
CA MET A 214 15.69 7.09 -6.62
C MET A 214 14.81 6.59 -7.77
N TYR A 215 13.66 6.00 -7.46
CA TYR A 215 12.69 5.56 -8.48
C TYR A 215 12.16 6.71 -9.31
N LEU A 216 11.83 7.84 -8.67
CA LEU A 216 11.33 9.03 -9.35
C LEU A 216 12.35 9.62 -10.31
N LEU A 217 13.64 9.54 -9.99
CA LEU A 217 14.71 10.09 -10.83
C LEU A 217 15.13 9.13 -11.96
N ILE A 218 15.20 7.82 -11.68
CA ILE A 218 15.78 6.83 -12.61
C ILE A 218 14.74 6.28 -13.58
N PHE A 219 13.50 6.01 -13.14
CA PHE A 219 12.53 5.28 -13.95
C PHE A 219 11.50 6.19 -14.62
N LYS A 220 11.91 6.80 -15.74
CA LYS A 220 11.01 7.64 -16.57
C LYS A 220 9.81 6.86 -17.11
N ASP A 221 10.00 5.58 -17.44
CA ASP A 221 8.96 4.70 -17.96
C ASP A 221 7.78 4.52 -16.98
N ILE A 222 8.02 4.49 -15.68
CA ILE A 222 6.94 4.45 -14.68
C ILE A 222 6.27 5.82 -14.55
N ARG A 223 7.06 6.89 -14.54
CA ARG A 223 6.56 8.25 -14.37
C ARG A 223 5.61 8.68 -15.48
N GLU A 224 5.78 8.14 -16.69
CA GLU A 224 5.01 8.47 -17.89
C GLU A 224 3.79 7.56 -18.09
N LEU A 225 3.58 6.56 -17.21
CA LEU A 225 2.41 5.69 -17.26
C LEU A 225 1.12 6.41 -16.80
N ASP A 226 0.07 6.24 -17.61
CA ASP A 226 -1.27 6.79 -17.39
C ASP A 226 -2.27 5.72 -16.97
#